data_25d886262e9e9ce6122492e0d4f663c8
#
_entry.id   25d886262e9e9ce6122492e0d4f663c8
#
_cell.length_a   1.000
_cell.length_b   1.000
_cell.length_c   1.000
_cell.angle_alpha   90.00
_cell.angle_beta   90.00
_cell.angle_gamma   90.00
#
_symmetry.space_group_name_H-M   'P 1'
#
loop_
_entity.id
_entity.type
_entity.pdbx_description
1 polymer ?
#
loop_
_entity_poly.entity_id
_entity_poly.type
_entity_poly.pdbx_seq_one_letter_code
_entity_poly.pdbx_strand_id
1 'polypeptide(L)'
;INISFGQDSINDPWYPAGNGNMMNILDNGIHLAQTMSLPQLDVCLDFITFNGAKTLNIEDQYGIEVGKAANFLVLDADTPFEAVRQRADVLASIRNGKYLFKKPEPSYEIELDLFRETK
;
A
#
# COMPACT_ATOMS: atom_id res chain seq x y z
N ILE A 1 -21.58 7.67 -2.32
CA ILE A 1 -20.93 7.96 -1.03
C ILE A 1 -19.44 7.74 -1.19
N ASN A 2 -18.60 8.68 -0.74
CA ASN A 2 -17.16 8.52 -0.68
C ASN A 2 -16.78 7.80 0.61
N ILE A 3 -15.98 6.74 0.50
CA ILE A 3 -15.47 5.97 1.65
C ILE A 3 -13.95 5.96 1.56
N SER A 4 -13.29 6.35 2.65
CA SER A 4 -11.85 6.22 2.81
C SER A 4 -11.50 5.57 4.14
N PHE A 5 -10.39 4.87 4.17
CA PHE A 5 -9.85 4.30 5.40
C PHE A 5 -8.77 5.20 5.98
N GLY A 6 -8.70 5.25 7.30
CA GLY A 6 -7.70 5.99 8.03
C GLY A 6 -7.19 5.18 9.22
N GLN A 7 -6.00 5.48 9.66
CA GLN A 7 -5.43 4.93 10.88
C GLN A 7 -5.52 5.99 11.98
N ASP A 8 -6.23 5.67 13.06
CA ASP A 8 -6.42 6.54 14.20
C ASP A 8 -5.18 6.53 15.11
N SER A 9 -4.76 5.34 15.50
CA SER A 9 -3.71 5.14 16.51
C SER A 9 -2.47 4.48 15.91
N ILE A 10 -1.27 5.03 16.23
CA ILE A 10 0.02 4.52 15.75
C ILE A 10 0.94 4.34 16.96
N ASN A 11 1.15 3.09 17.37
CA ASN A 11 2.03 2.72 18.47
C ASN A 11 1.77 3.54 19.75
N ASP A 12 0.53 3.59 20.16
CA ASP A 12 0.05 4.25 21.37
C ASP A 12 -0.66 3.25 22.30
N PRO A 13 -1.11 3.67 23.50
CA PRO A 13 -1.77 2.78 24.47
C PRO A 13 -3.04 2.10 23.93
N TRP A 14 -3.71 2.67 22.93
CA TRP A 14 -4.94 2.14 22.32
C TRP A 14 -4.66 1.11 21.24
N TYR A 15 -3.57 1.31 20.47
CA TYR A 15 -3.15 0.39 19.44
C TYR A 15 -1.61 0.28 19.37
N PRO A 16 -1.01 -0.50 20.27
CA PRO A 16 0.46 -0.65 20.35
C PRO A 16 1.09 -1.26 19.08
N ALA A 17 0.32 -2.02 18.31
CA ALA A 17 0.77 -2.66 17.08
C ALA A 17 0.68 -1.77 15.83
N GLY A 18 0.20 -0.54 15.96
CA GLY A 18 0.11 0.42 14.85
C GLY A 18 1.49 0.85 14.36
N ASN A 19 1.70 0.84 13.04
CA ASN A 19 2.99 1.19 12.42
C ASN A 19 2.91 2.28 11.35
N GLY A 20 1.73 2.90 11.19
CA GLY A 20 1.50 3.94 10.17
C GLY A 20 1.43 3.43 8.72
N ASN A 21 1.48 2.12 8.50
CA ASN A 21 1.38 1.56 7.16
C ASN A 21 -0.08 1.42 6.73
N MET A 22 -0.52 2.27 5.82
CA MET A 22 -1.89 2.27 5.30
C MET A 22 -2.27 0.99 4.54
N MET A 23 -1.30 0.20 4.06
CA MET A 23 -1.59 -1.11 3.45
C MET A 23 -2.18 -2.10 4.46
N ASN A 24 -1.74 -2.05 5.73
CA ASN A 24 -2.33 -2.88 6.79
C ASN A 24 -3.77 -2.46 7.09
N ILE A 25 -4.04 -1.16 7.06
CA ILE A 25 -5.39 -0.62 7.25
C ILE A 25 -6.29 -1.02 6.08
N LEU A 26 -5.77 -0.97 4.86
CA LEU A 26 -6.50 -1.39 3.68
C LEU A 26 -6.84 -2.88 3.75
N ASP A 27 -5.88 -3.75 4.01
CA ASP A 27 -6.07 -5.20 4.13
C ASP A 27 -7.18 -5.51 5.17
N ASN A 28 -7.08 -4.94 6.37
CA ASN A 28 -8.11 -5.10 7.39
C ASN A 28 -9.47 -4.54 6.95
N GLY A 29 -9.47 -3.36 6.34
CA GLY A 29 -10.70 -2.68 5.92
C GLY A 29 -11.47 -3.44 4.86
N ILE A 30 -10.82 -3.96 3.82
CA ILE A 30 -11.48 -4.74 2.77
C ILE A 30 -12.06 -6.06 3.30
N HIS A 31 -11.39 -6.71 4.25
CA HIS A 31 -11.90 -7.91 4.91
C HIS A 31 -13.14 -7.61 5.75
N LEU A 32 -13.10 -6.58 6.58
CA LEU A 32 -14.22 -6.17 7.43
C LEU A 32 -15.44 -5.72 6.60
N ALA A 33 -15.18 -4.97 5.52
CA ALA A 33 -16.22 -4.48 4.63
C ALA A 33 -16.70 -5.53 3.61
N GLN A 34 -16.06 -6.71 3.57
CA GLN A 34 -16.32 -7.79 2.60
C GLN A 34 -16.24 -7.32 1.13
N THR A 35 -15.35 -6.39 0.83
CA THR A 35 -15.14 -5.82 -0.51
C THR A 35 -14.00 -6.55 -1.24
N MET A 36 -14.17 -7.86 -1.45
CA MET A 36 -13.11 -8.74 -1.97
C MET A 36 -13.44 -9.39 -3.31
N SER A 37 -14.43 -8.89 -4.05
CA SER A 37 -14.61 -9.34 -5.44
C SER A 37 -13.45 -8.82 -6.31
N LEU A 38 -13.07 -9.53 -7.38
CA LEU A 38 -11.97 -9.13 -8.25
C LEU A 38 -12.08 -7.67 -8.74
N PRO A 39 -13.24 -7.18 -9.24
CA PRO A 39 -13.37 -5.78 -9.64
C PRO A 39 -13.20 -4.78 -8.49
N GLN A 40 -13.50 -5.17 -7.25
CA GLN A 40 -13.28 -4.32 -6.08
C GLN A 40 -11.81 -4.29 -5.66
N LEU A 41 -11.11 -5.41 -5.81
CA LEU A 41 -9.68 -5.51 -5.49
C LEU A 41 -8.81 -4.74 -6.49
N ASP A 42 -9.22 -4.63 -7.75
CA ASP A 42 -8.50 -3.85 -8.76
C ASP A 42 -8.46 -2.34 -8.43
N VAL A 43 -9.44 -1.85 -7.66
CA VAL A 43 -9.53 -0.44 -7.27
C VAL A 43 -9.40 -0.22 -5.75
N CYS A 44 -9.00 -1.23 -5.01
CA CYS A 44 -9.00 -1.17 -3.54
C CYS A 44 -8.05 -0.11 -2.96
N LEU A 45 -6.96 0.22 -3.67
CA LEU A 45 -6.05 1.30 -3.25
C LEU A 45 -6.75 2.66 -3.17
N ASP A 46 -7.85 2.86 -3.89
CA ASP A 46 -8.60 4.13 -3.85
C ASP A 46 -9.09 4.45 -2.44
N PHE A 47 -9.40 3.45 -1.61
CA PHE A 47 -9.82 3.66 -0.23
C PHE A 47 -8.77 4.37 0.64
N ILE A 48 -7.50 4.24 0.31
CA ILE A 48 -6.38 4.87 1.04
C ILE A 48 -5.64 5.93 0.23
N THR A 49 -6.11 6.23 -0.98
CA THR A 49 -5.51 7.19 -1.92
C THR A 49 -6.53 8.24 -2.36
N PHE A 50 -7.15 8.09 -3.52
CA PHE A 50 -8.09 9.08 -4.09
C PHE A 50 -9.27 9.40 -3.19
N ASN A 51 -9.87 8.39 -2.57
CA ASN A 51 -10.97 8.61 -1.64
C ASN A 51 -10.52 9.35 -0.38
N GLY A 52 -9.29 9.11 0.07
CA GLY A 52 -8.66 9.86 1.15
C GLY A 52 -8.44 11.32 0.77
N ALA A 53 -7.91 11.58 -0.42
CA ALA A 53 -7.73 12.94 -0.94
C ALA A 53 -9.05 13.69 -1.01
N LYS A 54 -10.10 13.03 -1.48
CA LYS A 54 -11.46 13.59 -1.53
C LYS A 54 -12.04 13.88 -0.15
N THR A 55 -11.81 13.00 0.82
CA THR A 55 -12.21 13.23 2.21
C THR A 55 -11.53 14.46 2.81
N LEU A 56 -10.28 14.71 2.42
CA LEU A 56 -9.45 15.82 2.90
C LEU A 56 -9.62 17.11 2.07
N ASN A 57 -10.43 17.11 1.00
CA ASN A 57 -10.60 18.19 0.03
C ASN A 57 -9.26 18.68 -0.58
N ILE A 58 -8.42 17.73 -1.00
CA ILE A 58 -7.11 18.00 -1.62
C ILE A 58 -6.97 17.36 -3.01
N GLU A 59 -8.08 16.99 -3.66
CA GLU A 59 -8.07 16.31 -4.98
C GLU A 59 -7.29 17.09 -6.04
N ASP A 60 -7.39 18.42 -6.00
CA ASP A 60 -6.69 19.30 -6.95
C ASP A 60 -5.16 19.16 -6.87
N GLN A 61 -4.65 18.76 -5.71
CA GLN A 61 -3.22 18.60 -5.45
C GLN A 61 -2.78 17.15 -5.49
N TYR A 62 -3.73 16.21 -5.49
CA TYR A 62 -3.48 14.78 -5.38
C TYR A 62 -3.52 14.10 -6.75
N GLY A 63 -2.66 13.10 -6.92
CA GLY A 63 -2.61 12.24 -8.11
C GLY A 63 -1.30 12.36 -8.88
N ILE A 64 -1.06 11.40 -9.77
CA ILE A 64 0.12 11.35 -10.65
C ILE A 64 -0.27 11.98 -11.99
N GLU A 65 -0.19 13.29 -12.07
CA GLU A 65 -0.55 14.08 -13.23
C GLU A 65 0.46 15.20 -13.48
N VAL A 66 0.64 15.58 -14.74
CA VAL A 66 1.52 16.70 -15.12
C VAL A 66 0.99 17.99 -14.49
N GLY A 67 1.86 18.69 -13.77
CA GLY A 67 1.51 19.95 -13.06
C GLY A 67 1.17 19.75 -11.58
N LYS A 68 0.94 18.54 -11.11
CA LYS A 68 0.79 18.24 -9.68
C LYS A 68 2.13 17.98 -8.99
N ALA A 69 2.14 18.11 -7.68
CA ALA A 69 3.33 17.80 -6.88
C ALA A 69 3.71 16.32 -7.02
N ALA A 70 4.99 16.04 -7.24
CA ALA A 70 5.49 14.67 -7.35
C ALA A 70 5.58 14.02 -5.97
N ASN A 71 4.43 13.55 -5.47
CA ASN A 71 4.26 12.84 -4.19
C ASN A 71 3.71 11.45 -4.47
N PHE A 72 4.55 10.42 -4.36
CA PHE A 72 4.12 9.04 -4.61
C PHE A 72 5.00 8.02 -3.90
N LEU A 73 4.48 6.81 -3.80
CA LEU A 73 5.19 5.63 -3.31
C LEU A 73 5.43 4.68 -4.48
N VAL A 74 6.55 3.97 -4.43
CA VAL A 74 6.82 2.82 -5.30
C VAL A 74 6.68 1.57 -4.45
N LEU A 75 5.78 0.69 -4.87
CA LEU A 75 5.52 -0.58 -4.18
C LEU A 75 6.16 -1.74 -4.94
N ASP A 76 6.52 -2.79 -4.22
CA ASP A 76 7.02 -4.04 -4.80
C ASP A 76 5.84 -4.91 -5.27
N ALA A 77 5.12 -4.43 -6.27
CA ALA A 77 3.96 -5.13 -6.84
C ALA A 77 3.58 -4.55 -8.20
N ASP A 78 3.11 -5.40 -9.11
CA ASP A 78 2.72 -5.02 -10.46
C ASP A 78 1.28 -4.49 -10.56
N THR A 79 0.42 -4.87 -9.61
CA THR A 79 -1.00 -4.49 -9.61
C THR A 79 -1.49 -4.12 -8.21
N PRO A 80 -2.60 -3.35 -8.09
CA PRO A 80 -3.23 -3.06 -6.81
C PRO A 80 -3.59 -4.33 -6.02
N PHE A 81 -4.11 -5.35 -6.71
CA PHE A 81 -4.43 -6.64 -6.11
C PHE A 81 -3.19 -7.30 -5.50
N GLU A 82 -2.08 -7.39 -6.26
CA GLU A 82 -0.84 -7.98 -5.78
C GLU A 82 -0.24 -7.17 -4.62
N ALA A 83 -0.32 -5.84 -4.68
CA ALA A 83 0.15 -4.97 -3.61
C ALA A 83 -0.52 -5.30 -2.27
N VAL A 84 -1.82 -5.52 -2.27
CA VAL A 84 -2.57 -5.87 -1.06
C VAL A 84 -2.33 -7.32 -0.67
N ARG A 85 -2.45 -8.26 -1.62
CA ARG A 85 -2.30 -9.70 -1.38
C ARG A 85 -0.95 -10.06 -0.76
N GLN A 86 0.11 -9.43 -1.23
CA GLN A 86 1.48 -9.68 -0.75
C GLN A 86 1.88 -8.77 0.41
N ARG A 87 1.03 -7.78 0.79
CA ARG A 87 1.41 -6.70 1.71
C ARG A 87 2.72 -6.06 1.28
N ALA A 88 2.74 -5.66 0.00
CA ALA A 88 3.93 -5.22 -0.70
C ALA A 88 4.73 -4.18 0.06
N ASP A 89 6.04 -4.35 0.04
CA ASP A 89 6.97 -3.40 0.62
C ASP A 89 6.97 -2.08 -0.15
N VAL A 90 7.21 -0.99 0.56
CA VAL A 90 7.48 0.31 -0.06
C VAL A 90 8.95 0.37 -0.45
N LEU A 91 9.24 0.35 -1.74
CA LEU A 91 10.60 0.42 -2.28
C LEU A 91 11.15 1.85 -2.30
N ALA A 92 10.28 2.84 -2.50
CA ALA A 92 10.67 4.22 -2.44
C ALA A 92 9.52 5.13 -2.02
N SER A 93 9.83 6.21 -1.34
CA SER A 93 8.92 7.31 -1.06
C SER A 93 9.48 8.60 -1.64
N ILE A 94 8.67 9.28 -2.44
CA ILE A 94 9.01 10.53 -3.10
C ILE A 94 8.06 11.63 -2.62
N ARG A 95 8.60 12.78 -2.25
CA ARG A 95 7.83 13.97 -1.89
C ARG A 95 8.42 15.20 -2.56
N ASN A 96 7.57 15.94 -3.27
CA ASN A 96 7.97 17.11 -4.05
C ASN A 96 9.18 16.82 -4.98
N GLY A 97 9.16 15.64 -5.62
CA GLY A 97 10.21 15.21 -6.54
C GLY A 97 11.52 14.75 -5.87
N LYS A 98 11.57 14.66 -4.54
CA LYS A 98 12.76 14.23 -3.81
C LYS A 98 12.49 12.89 -3.11
N TYR A 99 13.48 11.99 -3.15
CA TYR A 99 13.41 10.75 -2.38
C TYR A 99 13.48 11.08 -0.88
N LEU A 100 12.51 10.58 -0.12
CA LEU A 100 12.59 10.52 1.33
C LEU A 100 13.37 9.27 1.76
N PHE A 101 13.13 8.15 1.09
CA PHE A 101 13.96 6.95 1.19
C PHE A 101 13.84 6.11 -0.08
N LYS A 102 14.78 5.19 -0.23
CA LYS A 102 14.80 4.15 -1.26
C LYS A 102 15.36 2.86 -0.65
N LYS A 103 14.67 1.75 -0.85
CA LYS A 103 15.13 0.41 -0.52
C LYS A 103 15.72 -0.26 -1.77
N PRO A 104 16.70 -1.16 -1.63
CA PRO A 104 17.01 -2.11 -2.70
C PRO A 104 15.83 -3.05 -2.91
N GLU A 105 15.69 -3.58 -4.11
CA GLU A 105 14.71 -4.63 -4.39
C GLU A 105 15.03 -5.87 -3.54
N PRO A 106 14.02 -6.54 -2.96
CA PRO A 106 14.27 -7.77 -2.21
C PRO A 106 14.81 -8.85 -3.14
N SER A 107 15.84 -9.57 -2.69
CA SER A 107 16.40 -10.71 -3.40
C SER A 107 16.26 -11.95 -2.52
N TYR A 108 15.95 -13.08 -3.14
CA TYR A 108 15.80 -14.36 -2.46
C TYR A 108 16.75 -15.38 -3.10
N GLU A 109 17.55 -16.06 -2.29
CA GLU A 109 18.27 -17.25 -2.71
C GLU A 109 17.49 -18.48 -2.23
N ILE A 110 17.15 -19.35 -3.18
CA ILE A 110 16.43 -20.58 -2.87
C ILE A 110 17.41 -21.75 -3.06
N GLU A 111 17.77 -22.41 -1.97
CA GLU A 111 18.53 -23.66 -2.03
C GLU A 111 17.57 -24.82 -2.32
N LEU A 112 17.65 -25.34 -3.54
CA LEU A 112 16.78 -26.43 -4.00
C LEU A 112 17.27 -27.83 -3.62
N ASP A 113 18.37 -27.96 -2.88
CA ASP A 113 18.94 -29.26 -2.47
C ASP A 113 18.03 -30.09 -1.56
N LEU A 114 17.01 -29.48 -0.97
CA LEU A 114 15.99 -30.18 -0.17
C LEU A 114 15.15 -31.21 -0.97
N PHE A 115 15.19 -31.14 -2.29
CA PHE A 115 14.41 -32.02 -3.18
C PHE A 115 15.27 -32.98 -4.02
N ARG A 116 16.57 -33.03 -3.79
CA ARG A 116 17.41 -34.10 -4.39
C ARG A 116 17.12 -35.39 -3.66
N GLU A 117 16.36 -36.28 -4.33
CA GLU A 117 16.25 -37.66 -3.90
C GLU A 117 17.65 -38.26 -3.83
N THR A 118 18.05 -38.66 -2.64
CA THR A 118 19.21 -39.57 -2.45
C THR A 118 18.90 -40.88 -3.14
N LYS A 119 19.53 -41.10 -4.30
CA LYS A 119 19.57 -42.43 -4.96
C LYS A 119 20.42 -43.41 -4.16
#